data_f07fbe79e68110e69ed989efdabc6d97
#
_entry.id   f07fbe79e68110e69ed989efdabc6d97
#
_cell.length_a   1.000
_cell.length_b   1.000
_cell.length_c   1.000
_cell.angle_alpha   90.00
_cell.angle_beta   90.00
_cell.angle_gamma   90.00
#
_symmetry.space_group_name_H-M   'P 1'
#
loop_
_entity.id
_entity.type
_entity.pdbx_description
1 polymer ?
#
loop_
_entity_poly.entity_id
_entity_poly.type
_entity_poly.pdbx_seq_one_letter_code
_entity_poly.pdbx_strand_id
1 'polypeptide(L)'
;INVTAGGDGIKSTNDTDTTKGYTTITGGEITVKAGDDGIKAETALTIDGGTITVSESSEAFEGTNITINGGTLDVYGSDDAINAASTTSSDIFIKVTGGDLKVAVGSGDTDAFDANGDIYISGGTIDVTAQSAFDFDGTAELTGGTVTVNGEQITQITATGPGAGGHGGW
;
A
#
# COMPACT_ATOMS: atom_id res chain seq x y z
N ILE A 1 -10.57 -14.80 -9.17
CA ILE A 1 -11.51 -13.68 -9.27
C ILE A 1 -10.92 -12.70 -10.27
N ASN A 2 -11.70 -12.31 -11.28
CA ASN A 2 -11.33 -11.25 -12.22
C ASN A 2 -12.35 -10.11 -12.09
N VAL A 3 -11.87 -8.91 -11.81
CA VAL A 3 -12.68 -7.71 -11.63
C VAL A 3 -12.27 -6.66 -12.65
N THR A 4 -13.24 -6.07 -13.34
CA THR A 4 -13.08 -4.84 -14.12
C THR A 4 -14.19 -3.89 -13.68
N ALA A 5 -13.80 -2.76 -13.10
CA ALA A 5 -14.72 -1.78 -12.54
C ALA A 5 -14.42 -0.37 -13.04
N GLY A 6 -15.45 0.44 -13.18
CA GLY A 6 -15.32 1.87 -13.50
C GLY A 6 -15.01 2.74 -12.28
N GLY A 7 -15.24 2.24 -11.08
CA GLY A 7 -14.86 2.79 -9.80
C GLY A 7 -13.95 1.80 -9.08
N ASP A 8 -14.12 1.61 -7.77
CA ASP A 8 -13.34 0.66 -6.98
C ASP A 8 -13.58 -0.79 -7.41
N GLY A 9 -12.52 -1.58 -7.45
CA GLY A 9 -12.59 -2.98 -7.84
C GLY A 9 -13.22 -3.86 -6.76
N ILE A 10 -12.64 -3.90 -5.59
CA ILE A 10 -13.13 -4.59 -4.40
C ILE A 10 -13.20 -3.58 -3.26
N LYS A 11 -14.38 -3.42 -2.67
CA LYS A 11 -14.60 -2.36 -1.68
C LYS A 11 -15.36 -2.85 -0.46
N SER A 12 -14.86 -2.49 0.72
CA SER A 12 -15.56 -2.62 2.00
C SER A 12 -15.50 -1.30 2.76
N THR A 13 -16.63 -0.64 2.93
CA THR A 13 -16.69 0.67 3.56
C THR A 13 -17.65 0.71 4.74
N ASN A 14 -17.25 1.40 5.78
CA ASN A 14 -18.11 1.82 6.89
C ASN A 14 -17.42 2.97 7.62
N ASP A 15 -17.88 4.17 7.39
CA ASP A 15 -17.31 5.42 7.93
C ASP A 15 -17.79 5.77 9.35
N THR A 16 -18.70 4.98 9.91
CA THR A 16 -19.32 5.25 11.22
C THR A 16 -19.00 4.22 12.30
N ASP A 17 -18.58 3.01 11.89
CA ASP A 17 -18.32 1.90 12.80
C ASP A 17 -16.93 1.30 12.49
N THR A 18 -15.94 1.65 13.28
CA THR A 18 -14.54 1.22 13.12
C THR A 18 -14.31 -0.29 13.32
N THR A 19 -15.34 -1.04 13.71
CA THR A 19 -15.31 -2.51 13.75
C THR A 19 -15.75 -3.14 12.44
N LYS A 20 -16.07 -2.34 11.44
CA LYS A 20 -16.53 -2.73 10.10
C LYS A 20 -15.66 -2.07 9.03
N GLY A 21 -15.95 -2.33 7.76
CA GLY A 21 -15.18 -1.75 6.66
C GLY A 21 -13.80 -2.39 6.50
N TYR A 22 -13.68 -3.68 6.78
CA TYR A 22 -12.44 -4.43 6.62
C TYR A 22 -12.52 -5.44 5.47
N THR A 23 -11.37 -5.77 4.91
CA THR A 23 -11.18 -6.81 3.90
C THR A 23 -10.01 -7.68 4.29
N THR A 24 -10.19 -9.00 4.26
CA THR A 24 -9.13 -9.98 4.48
C THR A 24 -9.02 -10.92 3.29
N ILE A 25 -7.82 -11.06 2.73
CA ILE A 25 -7.52 -11.96 1.62
C ILE A 25 -6.54 -13.01 2.12
N THR A 26 -7.00 -14.26 2.19
CA THR A 26 -6.19 -15.38 2.70
C THR A 26 -5.59 -16.24 1.59
N GLY A 27 -6.00 -16.03 0.33
CA GLY A 27 -5.50 -16.81 -0.80
C GLY A 27 -6.34 -16.63 -2.06
N GLY A 28 -6.02 -17.43 -3.06
CA GLY A 28 -6.68 -17.40 -4.35
C GLY A 28 -5.91 -16.59 -5.39
N GLU A 29 -6.46 -16.50 -6.58
CA GLU A 29 -5.95 -15.68 -7.68
C GLU A 29 -6.95 -14.54 -7.94
N ILE A 30 -6.50 -13.31 -7.81
CA ILE A 30 -7.32 -12.11 -7.95
C ILE A 30 -6.64 -11.17 -8.94
N THR A 31 -7.37 -10.81 -9.99
CA THR A 31 -6.94 -9.80 -10.97
C THR A 31 -7.93 -8.65 -10.96
N VAL A 32 -7.43 -7.45 -10.80
CA VAL A 32 -8.24 -6.22 -10.73
C VAL A 32 -7.77 -5.21 -11.77
N LYS A 33 -8.74 -4.61 -12.43
CA LYS A 33 -8.61 -3.41 -13.23
C LYS A 33 -9.73 -2.47 -12.79
N ALA A 34 -9.34 -1.35 -12.19
CA ALA A 34 -10.27 -0.39 -11.59
C ALA A 34 -10.06 1.02 -12.18
N GLY A 35 -11.12 1.79 -12.23
CA GLY A 35 -11.05 3.21 -12.61
C GLY A 35 -10.77 4.12 -11.42
N ASP A 36 -10.90 3.60 -10.20
CA ASP A 36 -10.56 4.22 -8.93
C ASP A 36 -9.68 3.22 -8.15
N ASP A 37 -9.97 2.88 -6.90
CA ASP A 37 -9.11 2.00 -6.12
C ASP A 37 -9.22 0.53 -6.52
N GLY A 38 -8.09 -0.16 -6.55
CA GLY A 38 -8.08 -1.59 -6.85
C GLY A 38 -8.79 -2.39 -5.76
N ILE A 39 -8.28 -2.32 -4.54
CA ILE A 39 -8.86 -2.93 -3.34
C ILE A 39 -8.87 -1.92 -2.21
N LYS A 40 -10.07 -1.55 -1.77
CA LYS A 40 -10.30 -0.55 -0.73
C LYS A 40 -10.97 -1.16 0.50
N ALA A 41 -10.43 -0.86 1.67
CA ALA A 41 -11.05 -1.17 2.94
C ALA A 41 -11.01 0.05 3.87
N GLU A 42 -12.17 0.57 4.25
CA GLU A 42 -12.26 1.79 5.09
C GLU A 42 -11.43 1.70 6.36
N THR A 43 -11.49 0.57 7.05
CA THR A 43 -10.83 0.38 8.34
C THR A 43 -9.53 -0.41 8.22
N ALA A 44 -9.57 -1.61 7.65
CA ALA A 44 -8.40 -2.45 7.57
C ALA A 44 -8.41 -3.36 6.33
N LEU A 45 -7.30 -3.35 5.60
CA LEU A 45 -7.00 -4.31 4.55
C LEU A 45 -5.90 -5.25 5.06
N THR A 46 -6.20 -6.54 5.10
CA THR A 46 -5.23 -7.57 5.47
C THR A 46 -5.06 -8.56 4.33
N ILE A 47 -3.80 -8.79 3.92
CA ILE A 47 -3.44 -9.76 2.88
C ILE A 47 -2.52 -10.80 3.52
N ASP A 48 -3.05 -12.00 3.73
CA ASP A 48 -2.31 -13.12 4.32
C ASP A 48 -1.73 -14.07 3.24
N GLY A 49 -2.21 -13.97 2.01
CA GLY A 49 -1.74 -14.80 0.91
C GLY A 49 -2.51 -14.59 -0.38
N GLY A 50 -2.22 -15.44 -1.36
CA GLY A 50 -2.81 -15.39 -2.69
C GLY A 50 -1.89 -14.78 -3.74
N THR A 51 -2.36 -14.77 -4.98
CA THR A 51 -1.72 -14.07 -6.10
C THR A 51 -2.65 -12.92 -6.50
N ILE A 52 -2.20 -11.70 -6.31
CA ILE A 52 -3.01 -10.51 -6.56
C ILE A 52 -2.32 -9.65 -7.60
N THR A 53 -3.03 -9.35 -8.67
CA THR A 53 -2.59 -8.43 -9.71
C THR A 53 -3.56 -7.26 -9.80
N VAL A 54 -3.07 -6.04 -9.58
CA VAL A 54 -3.81 -4.82 -9.87
C VAL A 54 -3.09 -4.11 -11.00
N SER A 55 -3.64 -4.21 -12.20
CA SER A 55 -2.99 -3.74 -13.42
C SER A 55 -3.34 -2.29 -13.79
N GLU A 56 -4.41 -1.76 -13.23
CA GLU A 56 -4.88 -0.40 -13.46
C GLU A 56 -5.73 0.03 -12.25
N SER A 57 -5.37 1.14 -11.63
CA SER A 57 -6.13 1.79 -10.55
C SER A 57 -5.59 3.20 -10.31
N SER A 58 -6.30 4.01 -9.52
CA SER A 58 -5.75 5.21 -8.88
C SER A 58 -4.79 4.76 -7.78
N GLU A 59 -5.32 4.17 -6.72
CA GLU A 59 -4.55 3.46 -5.70
C GLU A 59 -4.77 1.95 -5.86
N ALA A 60 -3.69 1.16 -5.84
CA ALA A 60 -3.88 -0.30 -5.93
C ALA A 60 -4.49 -0.85 -4.65
N PHE A 61 -4.03 -0.39 -3.51
CA PHE A 61 -4.57 -0.69 -2.19
C PHE A 61 -4.82 0.59 -1.40
N GLU A 62 -6.01 0.75 -0.85
CA GLU A 62 -6.35 1.85 0.05
C GLU A 62 -7.01 1.34 1.33
N GLY A 63 -6.65 1.95 2.47
CA GLY A 63 -7.26 1.67 3.77
C GLY A 63 -6.66 2.50 4.88
N THR A 64 -7.32 2.54 6.04
CA THR A 64 -6.74 3.15 7.23
C THR A 64 -5.51 2.37 7.71
N ASN A 65 -5.65 1.06 7.83
CA ASN A 65 -4.57 0.15 8.22
C ASN A 65 -4.40 -0.93 7.15
N ILE A 66 -3.21 -1.00 6.57
CA ILE A 66 -2.88 -1.99 5.56
C ILE A 66 -1.82 -2.94 6.12
N THR A 67 -2.15 -4.23 6.17
CA THR A 67 -1.22 -5.27 6.62
C THR A 67 -1.04 -6.31 5.53
N ILE A 68 0.22 -6.55 5.13
CA ILE A 68 0.60 -7.57 4.15
C ILE A 68 1.51 -8.58 4.84
N ASN A 69 0.98 -9.77 5.08
CA ASN A 69 1.69 -10.86 5.74
C ASN A 69 2.25 -11.89 4.76
N GLY A 70 1.76 -11.89 3.52
CA GLY A 70 2.18 -12.87 2.52
C GLY A 70 1.52 -12.64 1.16
N GLY A 71 1.74 -13.58 0.25
CA GLY A 71 1.20 -13.54 -1.10
C GLY A 71 2.22 -13.12 -2.14
N THR A 72 1.82 -13.21 -3.41
CA THR A 72 2.54 -12.67 -4.56
C THR A 72 1.72 -11.54 -5.15
N LEU A 73 2.21 -10.33 -5.04
CA LEU A 73 1.49 -9.12 -5.36
C LEU A 73 2.21 -8.37 -6.49
N ASP A 74 1.46 -8.04 -7.55
CA ASP A 74 1.93 -7.20 -8.65
C ASP A 74 0.92 -6.07 -8.80
N VAL A 75 1.28 -4.89 -8.29
CA VAL A 75 0.32 -3.80 -8.12
C VAL A 75 0.81 -2.49 -8.71
N TYR A 76 -0.11 -1.78 -9.35
CA TYR A 76 0.12 -0.50 -9.99
C TYR A 76 -0.95 0.51 -9.57
N GLY A 77 -0.53 1.70 -9.14
CA GLY A 77 -1.37 2.87 -8.94
C GLY A 77 -0.95 4.01 -9.88
N SER A 78 -1.89 4.74 -10.42
CA SER A 78 -1.61 5.94 -11.22
C SER A 78 -1.38 7.15 -10.34
N ASP A 79 -1.87 7.12 -9.12
CA ASP A 79 -1.58 8.04 -8.02
C ASP A 79 -0.65 7.33 -7.03
N ASP A 80 -1.14 6.79 -5.93
CA ASP A 80 -0.29 6.01 -5.04
C ASP A 80 -0.54 4.51 -5.20
N ALA A 81 0.48 3.66 -5.02
CA ALA A 81 0.22 2.24 -5.17
C ALA A 81 -0.39 1.64 -3.90
N ILE A 82 0.14 1.96 -2.73
CA ILE A 82 -0.35 1.50 -1.43
C ILE A 82 -0.53 2.72 -0.54
N ASN A 83 -1.78 3.09 -0.28
CA ASN A 83 -2.16 4.32 0.41
C ASN A 83 -2.88 4.02 1.73
N ALA A 84 -2.26 4.38 2.86
CA ALA A 84 -2.88 4.33 4.17
C ALA A 84 -3.31 5.73 4.62
N ALA A 85 -4.62 5.96 4.62
CA ALA A 85 -5.20 7.25 4.97
C ALA A 85 -6.50 7.09 5.76
N SER A 86 -6.85 8.07 6.57
CA SER A 86 -8.13 8.14 7.27
C SER A 86 -8.48 9.57 7.66
N THR A 87 -9.76 9.87 7.65
CA THR A 87 -10.31 11.12 8.18
C THR A 87 -10.85 10.96 9.61
N THR A 88 -10.91 9.72 10.12
CA THR A 88 -11.57 9.39 11.39
C THR A 88 -10.66 8.74 12.42
N SER A 89 -9.48 8.26 12.00
CA SER A 89 -8.50 7.60 12.88
C SER A 89 -7.15 8.31 12.80
N SER A 90 -6.43 8.33 13.92
CA SER A 90 -5.03 8.74 14.00
C SER A 90 -4.06 7.55 14.05
N ASP A 91 -4.58 6.31 14.14
CA ASP A 91 -3.79 5.09 14.08
C ASP A 91 -3.81 4.58 12.63
N ILE A 92 -2.88 5.10 11.84
CA ILE A 92 -2.77 4.85 10.40
C ILE A 92 -1.42 4.21 10.14
N PHE A 93 -1.41 3.09 9.40
CA PHE A 93 -0.15 2.44 9.06
C PHE A 93 -0.22 1.56 7.82
N ILE A 94 0.97 1.36 7.22
CA ILE A 94 1.28 0.27 6.29
C ILE A 94 2.26 -0.66 6.99
N LYS A 95 1.93 -1.95 7.09
CA LYS A 95 2.77 -2.98 7.70
C LYS A 95 2.99 -4.13 6.74
N VAL A 96 4.26 -4.46 6.45
CA VAL A 96 4.64 -5.59 5.61
C VAL A 96 5.50 -6.55 6.45
N THR A 97 5.04 -7.78 6.63
CA THR A 97 5.75 -8.81 7.38
C THR A 97 6.22 -9.96 6.50
N GLY A 98 5.75 -10.02 5.25
CA GLY A 98 6.10 -11.07 4.29
C GLY A 98 5.51 -10.84 2.92
N GLY A 99 5.71 -11.80 2.03
CA GLY A 99 5.24 -11.78 0.65
C GLY A 99 6.29 -11.37 -0.38
N ASP A 100 5.94 -11.56 -1.64
CA ASP A 100 6.70 -11.09 -2.80
C ASP A 100 5.91 -9.98 -3.49
N LEU A 101 6.38 -8.75 -3.38
CA LEU A 101 5.68 -7.57 -3.84
C LEU A 101 6.44 -6.91 -4.98
N LYS A 102 5.75 -6.68 -6.09
CA LYS A 102 6.11 -5.71 -7.12
C LYS A 102 5.17 -4.52 -7.02
N VAL A 103 5.70 -3.36 -6.75
CA VAL A 103 4.93 -2.14 -6.53
C VAL A 103 5.40 -1.08 -7.51
N ALA A 104 4.50 -0.62 -8.37
CA ALA A 104 4.80 0.40 -9.34
C ALA A 104 3.76 1.52 -9.31
N VAL A 105 4.19 2.73 -9.61
CA VAL A 105 3.32 3.90 -9.72
C VAL A 105 3.52 4.63 -11.04
N GLY A 106 2.55 5.46 -11.37
CA GLY A 106 2.62 6.39 -12.49
C GLY A 106 3.68 7.47 -12.30
N SER A 107 3.79 8.34 -13.29
CA SER A 107 4.67 9.51 -13.22
C SER A 107 3.93 10.70 -12.61
N GLY A 108 4.62 11.51 -11.83
CA GLY A 108 4.08 12.72 -11.21
C GLY A 108 4.36 12.75 -9.71
N ASP A 109 3.46 13.37 -8.97
CA ASP A 109 3.47 13.41 -7.52
C ASP A 109 2.75 12.16 -7.00
N THR A 110 3.45 11.03 -7.04
CA THR A 110 2.91 9.69 -6.79
C THR A 110 3.89 8.88 -5.97
N ASP A 111 3.40 8.18 -4.96
CA ASP A 111 4.20 7.40 -4.03
C ASP A 111 3.90 5.91 -4.13
N ALA A 112 4.95 5.07 -4.07
CA ALA A 112 4.71 3.62 -4.04
C ALA A 112 4.06 3.20 -2.72
N PHE A 113 4.48 3.81 -1.63
CA PHE A 113 3.90 3.68 -0.29
C PHE A 113 3.63 5.07 0.26
N ASP A 114 2.38 5.43 0.42
CA ASP A 114 1.95 6.66 1.10
C ASP A 114 1.22 6.29 2.40
N ALA A 115 1.65 6.85 3.51
CA ALA A 115 0.97 6.67 4.79
C ALA A 115 0.81 8.01 5.52
N ASN A 116 -0.43 8.42 5.76
CA ASN A 116 -0.69 9.51 6.70
C ASN A 116 -0.44 9.08 8.17
N GLY A 117 0.51 8.20 8.37
CA GLY A 117 0.93 7.60 9.63
C GLY A 117 2.26 6.88 9.49
N ASP A 118 2.32 5.62 9.91
CA ASP A 118 3.55 4.86 10.02
C ASP A 118 3.74 3.84 8.90
N ILE A 119 5.01 3.53 8.59
CA ILE A 119 5.37 2.42 7.68
C ILE A 119 6.30 1.46 8.42
N TYR A 120 5.92 0.18 8.50
CA TYR A 120 6.72 -0.88 9.12
C TYR A 120 6.96 -2.02 8.13
N ILE A 121 8.22 -2.26 7.77
CA ILE A 121 8.64 -3.40 6.95
C ILE A 121 9.56 -4.28 7.77
N SER A 122 9.11 -5.49 8.07
CA SER A 122 9.86 -6.47 8.87
C SER A 122 10.13 -7.78 8.14
N GLY A 123 9.65 -7.93 6.90
CA GLY A 123 9.85 -9.13 6.08
C GLY A 123 9.39 -8.94 4.65
N GLY A 124 9.53 -10.00 3.84
CA GLY A 124 9.14 -10.03 2.44
C GLY A 124 10.26 -9.61 1.49
N THR A 125 9.96 -9.77 0.20
CA THR A 125 10.77 -9.26 -0.92
C THR A 125 9.94 -8.20 -1.63
N ILE A 126 10.42 -6.96 -1.64
CA ILE A 126 9.67 -5.82 -2.17
C ILE A 126 10.51 -5.16 -3.26
N ASP A 127 9.98 -5.11 -4.46
CA ASP A 127 10.57 -4.45 -5.61
C ASP A 127 9.71 -3.25 -6.02
N VAL A 128 10.26 -2.06 -5.83
CA VAL A 128 9.58 -0.78 -6.08
C VAL A 128 10.11 -0.13 -7.34
N THR A 129 9.20 0.27 -8.21
CA THR A 129 9.49 1.13 -9.36
C THR A 129 8.67 2.42 -9.23
N ALA A 130 9.33 3.51 -8.84
CA ALA A 130 8.70 4.79 -8.56
C ALA A 130 9.71 5.93 -8.62
N GLN A 131 9.25 7.16 -8.88
CA GLN A 131 10.05 8.36 -8.65
C GLN A 131 10.13 8.69 -7.16
N SER A 132 9.01 8.53 -6.44
CA SER A 132 8.93 8.60 -5.00
C SER A 132 8.52 7.22 -4.46
N ALA A 133 9.36 6.62 -3.62
CA ALA A 133 9.10 5.29 -3.10
C ALA A 133 8.26 5.31 -1.82
N PHE A 134 8.52 6.30 -0.95
CA PHE A 134 7.88 6.38 0.36
C PHE A 134 7.55 7.81 0.74
N ASP A 135 6.30 8.06 1.10
CA ASP A 135 5.88 9.23 1.86
C ASP A 135 5.19 8.78 3.16
N PHE A 136 5.44 9.47 4.26
CA PHE A 136 4.85 9.13 5.56
C PHE A 136 4.87 10.32 6.51
N ASP A 137 3.82 10.44 7.31
CA ASP A 137 3.67 11.50 8.31
C ASP A 137 4.21 11.11 9.69
N GLY A 138 4.33 9.81 9.95
CA GLY A 138 4.76 9.26 11.23
C GLY A 138 6.18 8.72 11.22
N THR A 139 6.32 7.46 11.64
CA THR A 139 7.60 6.74 11.73
C THR A 139 7.72 5.73 10.60
N ALA A 140 8.91 5.56 10.05
CA ALA A 140 9.17 4.48 9.09
C ALA A 140 10.33 3.61 9.57
N GLU A 141 10.11 2.28 9.57
CA GLU A 141 11.07 1.30 10.02
C GLU A 141 11.23 0.16 9.00
N LEU A 142 12.48 -0.16 8.67
CA LEU A 142 12.87 -1.33 7.90
C LEU A 142 13.74 -2.22 8.79
N THR A 143 13.14 -3.26 9.37
CA THR A 143 13.81 -4.15 10.33
C THR A 143 14.10 -5.54 9.78
N GLY A 144 13.59 -5.85 8.59
CA GLY A 144 13.80 -7.13 7.91
C GLY A 144 13.28 -7.12 6.48
N GLY A 145 13.47 -8.25 5.78
CA GLY A 145 13.12 -8.37 4.37
C GLY A 145 14.18 -7.80 3.44
N THR A 146 13.87 -7.81 2.15
CA THR A 146 14.69 -7.23 1.08
C THR A 146 13.84 -6.22 0.32
N VAL A 147 14.23 -4.96 0.36
CA VAL A 147 13.56 -3.88 -0.35
C VAL A 147 14.49 -3.28 -1.41
N THR A 148 14.03 -3.27 -2.63
CA THR A 148 14.74 -2.72 -3.79
C THR A 148 13.91 -1.57 -4.36
N VAL A 149 14.52 -0.44 -4.58
CA VAL A 149 13.91 0.74 -5.20
C VAL A 149 14.66 1.07 -6.47
N ASN A 150 13.99 0.97 -7.62
CA ASN A 150 14.57 1.22 -8.93
C ASN A 150 15.87 0.43 -9.18
N GLY A 151 15.91 -0.82 -8.72
CA GLY A 151 17.05 -1.73 -8.86
C GLY A 151 18.12 -1.62 -7.78
N GLU A 152 18.00 -0.72 -6.82
CA GLU A 152 18.94 -0.54 -5.71
C GLU A 152 18.34 -1.00 -4.38
N GLN A 153 19.04 -1.90 -3.68
CA GLN A 153 18.62 -2.35 -2.37
C GLN A 153 18.79 -1.25 -1.33
N ILE A 154 17.75 -1.00 -0.54
CA ILE A 154 17.78 -0.06 0.58
C ILE A 154 17.88 -0.79 1.92
N THR A 155 18.42 -0.12 2.93
CA THR A 155 18.58 -0.64 4.31
C THR A 155 17.80 0.17 5.33
N GLN A 156 17.22 1.29 4.90
CA GLN A 156 16.34 2.15 5.71
C GLN A 156 15.33 2.84 4.81
N ILE A 157 14.18 3.18 5.35
CA ILE A 157 13.16 3.95 4.66
C ILE A 157 13.42 5.43 4.91
N THR A 158 13.48 6.20 3.84
CA THR A 158 13.53 7.66 3.87
C THR A 158 12.40 8.21 3.02
N ALA A 159 11.75 9.26 3.49
CA ALA A 159 10.73 9.93 2.71
C ALA A 159 11.36 10.55 1.45
N THR A 160 10.73 10.35 0.30
CA THR A 160 11.25 10.73 -1.01
C THR A 160 10.34 11.67 -1.80
N GLY A 161 9.12 11.95 -1.29
CA GLY A 161 8.13 12.83 -1.93
C GLY A 161 8.47 14.32 -1.88
N PRO A 162 7.80 15.14 -2.70
CA PRO A 162 7.87 16.59 -2.62
C PRO A 162 7.19 17.05 -1.31
N GLY A 163 7.92 17.22 -0.29
CA GLY A 163 7.47 17.49 1.09
C GLY A 163 8.34 16.78 2.12
N ALA A 164 9.11 15.79 1.69
CA ALA A 164 10.04 15.00 2.47
C ALA A 164 11.10 15.79 3.26
N GLY A 165 11.17 17.08 3.11
CA GLY A 165 12.10 17.96 3.81
C GLY A 165 11.52 18.71 5.02
N GLY A 166 10.25 18.49 5.38
CA GLY A 166 9.50 19.33 6.31
C GLY A 166 9.32 18.82 7.73
N HIS A 167 9.48 17.56 8.00
CA HIS A 167 9.26 16.98 9.33
C HIS A 167 10.51 16.29 9.91
N GLY A 168 11.66 16.86 9.63
CA GLY A 168 12.88 16.55 10.33
C GLY A 168 12.89 17.15 11.72
N GLY A 169 12.57 16.34 12.71
CA GLY A 169 13.11 16.51 14.02
C GLY A 169 12.44 17.46 14.99
N TRP A 170 11.88 16.86 15.96
CA TRP A 170 11.96 17.39 17.32
C TRP A 170 12.34 16.25 18.24
#